data_be89eb4bdc886b2680c1411437621de4
#
_entry.id   be89eb4bdc886b2680c1411437621de4
#
_cell.length_a   1.000
_cell.length_b   1.000
_cell.length_c   1.000
_cell.angle_alpha   90.00
_cell.angle_beta   90.00
_cell.angle_gamma   90.00
#
_symmetry.space_group_name_H-M   'P 1'
#
loop_
_entity.id
_entity.type
_entity.pdbx_description
1 polymer ?
#
loop_
_entity_poly.entity_id
_entity_poly.type
_entity_poly.pdbx_seq_one_letter_code
_entity_poly.pdbx_strand_id
1 'polypeptide(L)'
;MNIDPAATQILDRMPIYNPTDMSYEPEQNDDEVQTKGLPSLPPAAPKTDSLAAIEKQFGQLLKELTQQLSGLERQLAQAVKALGVAQRKPPSQNNAEAVDGQPQNHRYSSLIADAARRHEVDPLLVAAVIGQESGFAPSAVSRTGAMGLMQLMPDTARSLGVRDAFDPRQNIEGGTTLLRQLLDRYNGHVDLALAAYNAGPAAVDSHGGVPPYAETQAYVRNVMQTYRESALSA
;
A
#
# COMPACT_ATOMS: atom_id res chain seq x y z
N MET A 1 4.18 8.92 -31.08
CA MET A 1 5.05 8.57 -29.94
C MET A 1 4.94 7.07 -29.74
N ASN A 2 6.05 6.34 -29.85
CA ASN A 2 6.04 4.90 -29.61
C ASN A 2 6.00 4.66 -28.09
N ILE A 3 4.90 4.07 -27.63
CA ILE A 3 4.78 3.61 -26.23
C ILE A 3 5.68 2.37 -26.12
N ASP A 4 6.56 2.36 -25.12
CA ASP A 4 7.44 1.22 -24.84
C ASP A 4 6.57 -0.02 -24.55
N PRO A 5 6.68 -1.12 -25.32
CA PRO A 5 5.89 -2.33 -25.11
C PRO A 5 6.14 -2.99 -23.74
N ALA A 6 7.26 -2.70 -23.06
CA ALA A 6 7.55 -3.16 -21.72
C ALA A 6 6.66 -2.48 -20.66
N ALA A 7 6.33 -1.19 -20.85
CA ALA A 7 5.44 -0.47 -19.94
C ALA A 7 4.01 -1.00 -19.98
N THR A 8 3.54 -1.42 -21.16
CA THR A 8 2.20 -2.02 -21.32
C THR A 8 2.10 -3.37 -20.59
N GLN A 9 3.16 -4.20 -20.62
CA GLN A 9 3.16 -5.50 -19.93
C GLN A 9 3.14 -5.40 -18.40
N ILE A 10 3.70 -4.32 -17.84
CA ILE A 10 3.71 -4.09 -16.39
C ILE A 10 2.30 -3.78 -15.89
N LEU A 11 1.57 -2.94 -16.63
CA LEU A 11 0.20 -2.54 -16.26
C LEU A 11 -0.80 -3.71 -16.33
N ASP A 12 -0.62 -4.62 -17.30
CA ASP A 12 -1.51 -5.78 -17.45
C ASP A 12 -1.27 -6.88 -16.40
N ARG A 13 -0.12 -6.86 -15.71
CA ARG A 13 0.23 -7.81 -14.64
C ARG A 13 -0.03 -7.29 -13.23
N MET A 14 -0.56 -6.07 -13.08
CA MET A 14 -0.89 -5.54 -11.76
C MET A 14 -2.04 -6.35 -11.16
N PRO A 15 -1.88 -6.90 -9.94
CA PRO A 15 -2.98 -7.56 -9.26
C PRO A 15 -4.11 -6.55 -9.04
N ILE A 16 -5.32 -6.95 -9.43
CA ILE A 16 -6.53 -6.15 -9.23
C ILE A 16 -6.73 -6.05 -7.72
N TYR A 17 -6.60 -4.84 -7.17
CA TYR A 17 -7.02 -4.55 -5.82
C TYR A 17 -8.55 -4.53 -5.80
N ASN A 18 -9.15 -5.62 -5.32
CA ASN A 18 -10.58 -5.69 -5.06
C ASN A 18 -10.81 -5.81 -3.55
N PRO A 19 -11.12 -4.71 -2.84
CA PRO A 19 -11.33 -4.72 -1.40
C PRO A 19 -12.62 -5.44 -0.97
N THR A 20 -13.49 -5.81 -1.91
CA THR A 20 -14.77 -6.50 -1.64
C THR A 20 -14.71 -8.01 -1.85
N ASP A 21 -13.58 -8.58 -2.25
CA ASP A 21 -13.46 -10.04 -2.42
C ASP A 21 -13.24 -10.75 -1.06
N MET A 22 -14.30 -10.75 -0.26
CA MET A 22 -14.48 -11.54 0.95
C MET A 22 -15.39 -12.75 0.71
N SER A 23 -15.70 -13.08 -0.55
CA SER A 23 -16.44 -14.28 -0.90
C SER A 23 -15.51 -15.31 -1.56
N TYR A 24 -14.81 -16.07 -0.73
CA TYR A 24 -14.29 -17.37 -1.12
C TYR A 24 -15.49 -18.31 -1.22
N GLU A 25 -16.08 -18.46 -2.41
CA GLU A 25 -16.93 -19.61 -2.71
C GLU A 25 -16.01 -20.75 -3.15
N PRO A 26 -16.02 -21.91 -2.44
CA PRO A 26 -15.28 -23.08 -2.91
C PRO A 26 -15.93 -23.58 -4.19
N GLU A 27 -15.14 -23.66 -5.26
CA GLU A 27 -15.55 -24.36 -6.49
C GLU A 27 -15.99 -25.77 -6.14
N GLN A 28 -17.25 -26.07 -6.42
CA GLN A 28 -17.79 -27.43 -6.41
C GLN A 28 -17.21 -28.14 -7.64
N ASN A 29 -16.11 -28.84 -7.45
CA ASN A 29 -15.69 -29.88 -8.38
C ASN A 29 -16.47 -31.16 -8.02
N ASP A 30 -17.51 -31.45 -8.79
CA ASP A 30 -18.17 -32.73 -8.81
C ASP A 30 -17.28 -33.78 -9.51
N ASP A 31 -16.21 -34.20 -8.85
CA ASP A 31 -15.51 -35.42 -9.22
C ASP A 31 -15.85 -36.50 -8.19
N GLU A 32 -16.70 -37.45 -8.64
CA GLU A 32 -17.03 -38.67 -7.93
C GLU A 32 -15.77 -39.51 -7.65
N VAL A 33 -15.15 -39.30 -6.50
CA VAL A 33 -14.09 -40.17 -6.00
C VAL A 33 -14.71 -41.28 -5.17
N GLN A 34 -14.66 -42.48 -5.71
CA GLN A 34 -15.06 -43.71 -5.03
C GLN A 34 -14.32 -43.86 -3.69
N THR A 35 -15.08 -43.79 -2.61
CA THR A 35 -14.58 -44.02 -1.24
C THR A 35 -14.44 -45.51 -0.96
N LYS A 36 -13.24 -46.07 -1.11
CA LYS A 36 -12.84 -47.32 -0.47
C LYS A 36 -11.82 -47.04 0.58
N GLY A 37 -12.20 -47.17 1.85
CA GLY A 37 -11.27 -47.37 2.98
C GLY A 37 -10.79 -46.16 3.71
N LEU A 38 -11.66 -45.34 4.29
CA LEU A 38 -11.24 -44.37 5.35
C LEU A 38 -11.40 -45.03 6.71
N PRO A 39 -10.37 -44.95 7.59
CA PRO A 39 -10.52 -45.33 8.99
C PRO A 39 -11.48 -44.37 9.69
N SER A 40 -12.31 -44.89 10.59
CA SER A 40 -13.30 -44.19 11.37
C SER A 40 -12.73 -42.95 12.08
N LEU A 41 -13.42 -41.80 11.93
CA LEU A 41 -13.16 -40.56 12.64
C LEU A 41 -13.13 -40.77 14.16
N PRO A 42 -12.18 -40.16 14.89
CA PRO A 42 -12.18 -40.15 16.33
C PRO A 42 -13.38 -39.35 16.87
N PRO A 43 -13.88 -39.71 18.07
CA PRO A 43 -15.12 -39.15 18.63
C PRO A 43 -14.95 -37.68 19.09
N ALA A 44 -16.02 -36.92 18.84
CA ALA A 44 -16.48 -35.72 19.50
C ALA A 44 -15.47 -34.62 19.88
N ALA A 45 -15.82 -33.40 19.42
CA ALA A 45 -15.22 -32.11 19.76
C ALA A 45 -14.86 -31.97 21.26
N PRO A 46 -13.70 -31.36 21.57
CA PRO A 46 -13.33 -31.07 22.96
C PRO A 46 -14.33 -30.10 23.59
N LYS A 47 -14.70 -30.42 24.85
CA LYS A 47 -15.62 -29.63 25.68
C LYS A 47 -15.10 -28.20 25.82
N THR A 48 -15.98 -27.24 25.96
CA THR A 48 -15.77 -25.78 26.11
C THR A 48 -14.64 -25.36 27.06
N ASP A 49 -14.27 -26.21 28.00
CA ASP A 49 -13.17 -25.99 28.96
C ASP A 49 -11.78 -25.98 28.28
N SER A 50 -11.65 -26.58 27.09
CA SER A 50 -10.41 -26.58 26.30
C SER A 50 -10.13 -25.22 25.62
N LEU A 51 -11.16 -24.51 25.22
CA LEU A 51 -11.01 -23.20 24.54
C LEU A 51 -10.45 -22.15 25.49
N ALA A 52 -10.98 -22.05 26.71
CA ALA A 52 -10.48 -21.11 27.70
C ALA A 52 -9.02 -21.42 28.14
N ALA A 53 -8.64 -22.71 28.15
CA ALA A 53 -7.27 -23.11 28.43
C ALA A 53 -6.31 -22.72 27.30
N ILE A 54 -6.76 -22.86 26.04
CA ILE A 54 -5.99 -22.46 24.85
C ILE A 54 -5.83 -20.95 24.80
N GLU A 55 -6.88 -20.17 25.05
CA GLU A 55 -6.81 -18.70 25.12
C GLU A 55 -5.84 -18.21 26.20
N LYS A 56 -5.86 -18.86 27.35
CA LYS A 56 -4.94 -18.54 28.46
C LYS A 56 -3.48 -18.86 28.08
N GLN A 57 -3.22 -20.00 27.45
CA GLN A 57 -1.88 -20.36 26.97
C GLN A 57 -1.40 -19.42 25.87
N PHE A 58 -2.26 -19.07 24.92
CA PHE A 58 -1.94 -18.12 23.86
C PHE A 58 -1.62 -16.72 24.41
N GLY A 59 -2.41 -16.26 25.40
CA GLY A 59 -2.13 -14.99 26.09
C GLY A 59 -0.79 -14.99 26.84
N GLN A 60 -0.42 -16.12 27.46
CA GLN A 60 0.87 -16.27 28.12
C GLN A 60 2.03 -16.27 27.10
N LEU A 61 1.86 -16.98 25.99
CA LEU A 61 2.88 -17.04 24.90
C LEU A 61 3.11 -15.67 24.27
N LEU A 62 2.04 -14.90 24.00
CA LEU A 62 2.14 -13.53 23.49
C LEU A 62 2.89 -12.61 24.47
N LYS A 63 2.60 -12.73 25.77
CA LYS A 63 3.29 -11.94 26.79
C LYS A 63 4.78 -12.27 26.87
N GLU A 64 5.12 -13.55 26.76
CA GLU A 64 6.51 -14.02 26.79
C GLU A 64 7.28 -13.55 25.54
N LEU A 65 6.65 -13.63 24.35
CA LEU A 65 7.20 -13.13 23.11
C LEU A 65 7.47 -11.62 23.15
N THR A 66 6.52 -10.86 23.71
CA THR A 66 6.66 -9.40 23.89
C THR A 66 7.81 -9.05 24.85
N GLN A 67 8.00 -9.84 25.90
CA GLN A 67 9.13 -9.66 26.84
C GLN A 67 10.47 -9.99 26.16
N GLN A 68 10.52 -11.06 25.35
CA GLN A 68 11.73 -11.42 24.62
C GLN A 68 12.12 -10.35 23.58
N LEU A 69 11.13 -9.81 22.83
CA LEU A 69 11.37 -8.71 21.90
C LEU A 69 11.93 -7.47 22.60
N SER A 70 11.34 -7.08 23.72
CA SER A 70 11.83 -5.95 24.52
C SER A 70 13.23 -6.20 25.13
N GLY A 71 13.58 -7.45 25.35
CA GLY A 71 14.93 -7.87 25.74
C GLY A 71 15.94 -7.70 24.63
N LEU A 72 15.60 -8.16 23.42
CA LEU A 72 16.42 -8.04 22.22
C LEU A 72 16.69 -6.57 21.83
N GLU A 73 15.65 -5.73 21.89
CA GLU A 73 15.79 -4.30 21.62
C GLU A 73 16.78 -3.63 22.57
N ARG A 74 16.73 -3.98 23.87
CA ARG A 74 17.71 -3.49 24.87
C ARG A 74 19.12 -3.98 24.60
N GLN A 75 19.29 -5.25 24.21
CA GLN A 75 20.59 -5.81 23.86
C GLN A 75 21.15 -5.15 22.58
N LEU A 76 20.30 -4.91 21.57
CA LEU A 76 20.70 -4.21 20.35
C LEU A 76 21.15 -2.79 20.64
N ALA A 77 20.39 -2.06 21.47
CA ALA A 77 20.75 -0.70 21.89
C ALA A 77 22.08 -0.67 22.67
N GLN A 78 22.34 -1.66 23.52
CA GLN A 78 23.61 -1.80 24.23
C GLN A 78 24.77 -2.18 23.29
N ALA A 79 24.56 -3.06 22.32
CA ALA A 79 25.55 -3.46 21.33
C ALA A 79 25.95 -2.28 20.43
N VAL A 80 24.97 -1.50 19.97
CA VAL A 80 25.20 -0.26 19.19
C VAL A 80 26.02 0.75 20.01
N LYS A 81 25.73 0.90 21.30
CA LYS A 81 26.49 1.75 22.22
C LYS A 81 27.91 1.24 22.48
N ALA A 82 28.10 -0.08 22.59
CA ALA A 82 29.38 -0.70 22.86
C ALA A 82 30.31 -0.73 21.64
N LEU A 83 29.77 -0.79 20.42
CA LEU A 83 30.53 -0.73 19.17
C LEU A 83 31.10 0.65 18.87
N GLY A 84 30.92 1.65 19.76
CA GLY A 84 31.48 2.98 19.58
C GLY A 84 31.11 3.58 18.20
N VAL A 85 30.00 3.16 17.62
CA VAL A 85 29.39 3.86 16.51
C VAL A 85 28.96 5.19 17.10
N ALA A 86 29.99 6.05 17.27
CA ALA A 86 29.76 7.46 17.44
C ALA A 86 28.68 7.77 16.42
N GLN A 87 27.61 8.36 16.91
CA GLN A 87 26.58 8.96 16.07
C GLN A 87 27.32 9.79 15.01
N ARG A 88 27.70 9.14 13.92
CA ARG A 88 27.88 9.85 12.68
C ARG A 88 26.50 10.38 12.41
N LYS A 89 26.32 11.63 12.83
CA LYS A 89 25.26 12.47 12.35
C LYS A 89 25.11 12.12 10.87
N PRO A 90 23.99 11.57 10.44
CA PRO A 90 23.80 11.29 9.02
C PRO A 90 24.15 12.59 8.31
N PRO A 91 24.82 12.55 7.12
CA PRO A 91 25.17 13.77 6.40
C PRO A 91 23.94 14.63 6.39
N SER A 92 24.10 15.86 6.84
CA SER A 92 23.02 16.84 7.05
C SER A 92 22.00 16.73 5.92
N GLN A 93 20.92 16.00 6.15
CA GLN A 93 19.67 16.26 5.48
C GLN A 93 19.21 17.58 6.09
N ASN A 94 19.71 18.65 5.51
CA ASN A 94 19.20 19.96 5.79
C ASN A 94 17.71 19.93 5.50
N ASN A 95 16.93 20.26 6.51
CA ASN A 95 15.50 20.50 6.56
C ASN A 95 14.60 19.27 6.76
N ALA A 96 14.71 18.64 7.94
CA ALA A 96 13.57 18.06 8.61
C ALA A 96 13.55 18.51 10.06
N GLU A 97 13.66 19.84 10.30
CA GLU A 97 13.23 20.40 11.58
C GLU A 97 11.69 20.31 11.61
N ALA A 98 11.20 19.62 12.63
CA ALA A 98 9.81 19.62 13.00
C ALA A 98 9.39 21.07 13.28
N VAL A 99 8.77 21.73 12.31
CA VAL A 99 7.96 22.91 12.55
C VAL A 99 6.60 22.37 12.98
N ASP A 100 6.46 22.23 14.30
CA ASP A 100 5.19 21.93 14.96
C ASP A 100 4.16 22.99 14.48
N GLY A 101 3.09 22.50 13.80
CA GLY A 101 1.99 23.35 13.33
C GLY A 101 1.85 23.57 11.82
N GLN A 102 2.75 23.07 10.97
CA GLN A 102 2.55 23.11 9.52
C GLN A 102 1.64 21.96 9.06
N PRO A 103 0.70 22.20 8.12
CA PRO A 103 -0.10 21.13 7.52
C PRO A 103 0.82 20.06 6.94
N GLN A 104 0.50 18.79 7.14
CA GLN A 104 1.38 17.65 6.78
C GLN A 104 1.75 17.60 5.28
N ASN A 105 0.97 18.22 4.41
CA ASN A 105 1.24 18.36 2.98
C ASN A 105 2.53 19.17 2.69
N HIS A 106 2.92 20.12 3.54
CA HIS A 106 4.16 20.91 3.35
C HIS A 106 5.43 20.10 3.59
N ARG A 107 5.34 19.05 4.39
CA ARG A 107 6.51 18.20 4.73
C ARG A 107 7.13 17.52 3.52
N TYR A 108 6.33 17.17 2.51
CA TYR A 108 6.76 16.46 1.31
C TYR A 108 6.69 17.29 0.04
N SER A 109 6.38 18.59 0.13
CA SER A 109 6.15 19.47 -1.02
C SER A 109 7.31 19.49 -2.01
N SER A 110 8.56 19.49 -1.54
CA SER A 110 9.74 19.44 -2.41
C SER A 110 9.87 18.09 -3.14
N LEU A 111 9.62 16.98 -2.45
CA LEU A 111 9.66 15.64 -3.05
C LEU A 111 8.57 15.47 -4.08
N ILE A 112 7.37 15.96 -3.78
CA ILE A 112 6.22 15.96 -4.69
C ILE A 112 6.52 16.80 -5.93
N ALA A 113 6.99 18.04 -5.76
CA ALA A 113 7.33 18.93 -6.87
C ALA A 113 8.43 18.34 -7.76
N ASP A 114 9.44 17.70 -7.17
CA ASP A 114 10.53 17.07 -7.90
C ASP A 114 10.07 15.86 -8.72
N ALA A 115 9.26 14.97 -8.14
CA ALA A 115 8.70 13.82 -8.84
C ALA A 115 7.71 14.25 -9.93
N ALA A 116 6.80 15.17 -9.61
CA ALA A 116 5.81 15.73 -10.51
C ALA A 116 6.46 16.33 -11.77
N ARG A 117 7.54 17.12 -11.58
CA ARG A 117 8.30 17.70 -12.69
C ARG A 117 9.00 16.64 -13.55
N ARG A 118 9.61 15.60 -12.94
CA ARG A 118 10.28 14.53 -13.69
C ARG A 118 9.33 13.71 -14.54
N HIS A 119 8.14 13.47 -14.03
CA HIS A 119 7.13 12.61 -14.68
C HIS A 119 6.03 13.40 -15.39
N GLU A 120 6.16 14.73 -15.49
CA GLU A 120 5.18 15.61 -16.16
C GLU A 120 3.74 15.39 -15.64
N VAL A 121 3.60 15.29 -14.30
CA VAL A 121 2.32 15.20 -13.59
C VAL A 121 2.11 16.46 -12.78
N ASP A 122 0.87 16.92 -12.66
CA ASP A 122 0.54 18.07 -11.82
C ASP A 122 0.85 17.75 -10.34
N PRO A 123 1.68 18.55 -9.64
CA PRO A 123 2.03 18.33 -8.23
C PRO A 123 0.81 18.37 -7.30
N LEU A 124 -0.24 19.14 -7.63
CA LEU A 124 -1.48 19.18 -6.86
C LEU A 124 -2.24 17.86 -6.97
N LEU A 125 -2.21 17.21 -8.14
CA LEU A 125 -2.80 15.89 -8.32
C LEU A 125 -2.04 14.83 -7.52
N VAL A 126 -0.70 14.84 -7.54
CA VAL A 126 0.13 13.94 -6.73
C VAL A 126 -0.18 14.12 -5.23
N ALA A 127 -0.26 15.37 -4.77
CA ALA A 127 -0.59 15.68 -3.37
C ALA A 127 -1.99 15.18 -2.99
N ALA A 128 -2.99 15.35 -3.86
CA ALA A 128 -4.35 14.87 -3.64
C ALA A 128 -4.41 13.34 -3.52
N VAL A 129 -3.66 12.61 -4.36
CA VAL A 129 -3.52 11.15 -4.28
C VAL A 129 -2.88 10.75 -2.95
N ILE A 130 -1.76 11.35 -2.54
CA ILE A 130 -1.10 11.07 -1.25
C ILE A 130 -2.05 11.32 -0.08
N GLY A 131 -2.81 12.41 -0.13
CA GLY A 131 -3.81 12.74 0.89
C GLY A 131 -4.88 11.65 1.03
N GLN A 132 -5.39 11.14 -0.08
CA GLN A 132 -6.41 10.09 -0.11
C GLN A 132 -5.85 8.72 0.29
N GLU A 133 -4.61 8.39 -0.10
CA GLU A 133 -4.00 7.07 0.13
C GLU A 133 -3.54 6.88 1.58
N SER A 134 -2.88 7.87 2.15
CA SER A 134 -2.23 7.71 3.45
C SER A 134 -2.47 8.85 4.44
N GLY A 135 -3.14 9.93 4.02
CA GLY A 135 -3.17 11.17 4.80
C GLY A 135 -1.76 11.72 5.10
N PHE A 136 -0.82 11.52 4.17
CA PHE A 136 0.60 11.88 4.32
C PHE A 136 1.36 11.10 5.40
N ALA A 137 0.90 9.90 5.78
CA ALA A 137 1.58 9.01 6.71
C ALA A 137 2.58 8.09 5.97
N PRO A 138 3.92 8.27 6.11
CA PRO A 138 4.90 7.50 5.34
C PRO A 138 5.00 6.03 5.76
N SER A 139 4.56 5.70 6.97
CA SER A 139 4.54 4.34 7.50
C SER A 139 3.20 3.64 7.36
N ALA A 140 2.26 4.21 6.60
CA ALA A 140 0.95 3.63 6.40
C ALA A 140 1.04 2.24 5.74
N VAL A 141 0.26 1.29 6.25
CA VAL A 141 0.07 -0.05 5.66
C VAL A 141 -1.41 -0.36 5.64
N SER A 142 -1.94 -0.70 4.47
CA SER A 142 -3.33 -1.13 4.34
C SER A 142 -3.52 -2.58 4.79
N ARG A 143 -4.76 -3.00 4.99
CA ARG A 143 -5.09 -4.40 5.30
C ARG A 143 -4.68 -5.38 4.20
N THR A 144 -4.59 -4.92 2.97
CA THR A 144 -4.18 -5.70 1.80
C THR A 144 -2.68 -5.63 1.52
N GLY A 145 -1.92 -4.87 2.33
CA GLY A 145 -0.48 -4.79 2.24
C GLY A 145 0.05 -3.67 1.34
N ALA A 146 -0.77 -2.70 0.93
CA ALA A 146 -0.29 -1.50 0.27
C ALA A 146 0.51 -0.63 1.26
N MET A 147 1.59 0.01 0.81
CA MET A 147 2.60 0.61 1.69
C MET A 147 2.95 2.05 1.32
N GLY A 148 3.18 2.87 2.36
CA GLY A 148 3.76 4.20 2.29
C GLY A 148 2.80 5.30 1.84
N LEU A 149 3.36 6.44 1.46
CA LEU A 149 2.61 7.67 1.15
C LEU A 149 1.58 7.50 0.02
N MET A 150 1.93 6.78 -1.05
CA MET A 150 1.09 6.54 -2.21
C MET A 150 0.55 5.10 -2.27
N GLN A 151 0.61 4.35 -1.17
CA GLN A 151 0.03 3.02 -0.98
C GLN A 151 0.34 2.06 -2.13
N LEU A 152 1.62 1.86 -2.40
CA LEU A 152 2.04 0.92 -3.43
C LEU A 152 1.95 -0.52 -2.94
N MET A 153 1.33 -1.39 -3.74
CA MET A 153 1.38 -2.83 -3.50
C MET A 153 2.82 -3.34 -3.67
N PRO A 154 3.25 -4.38 -2.92
CA PRO A 154 4.63 -4.88 -2.94
C PRO A 154 5.15 -5.19 -4.35
N ASP A 155 4.35 -5.84 -5.18
CA ASP A 155 4.73 -6.20 -6.54
C ASP A 155 4.82 -4.98 -7.46
N THR A 156 3.89 -4.04 -7.30
CA THR A 156 3.91 -2.75 -7.99
C THR A 156 5.15 -1.94 -7.60
N ALA A 157 5.44 -1.81 -6.31
CA ALA A 157 6.62 -1.12 -5.82
C ALA A 157 7.91 -1.71 -6.43
N ARG A 158 8.01 -3.05 -6.45
CA ARG A 158 9.15 -3.76 -7.03
C ARG A 158 9.30 -3.50 -8.53
N SER A 159 8.20 -3.55 -9.29
CA SER A 159 8.21 -3.29 -10.74
C SER A 159 8.60 -1.86 -11.10
N LEU A 160 8.31 -0.91 -10.21
CA LEU A 160 8.68 0.50 -10.33
C LEU A 160 10.09 0.83 -9.78
N GLY A 161 10.84 -0.18 -9.33
CA GLY A 161 12.20 0.01 -8.80
C GLY A 161 12.24 0.58 -7.37
N VAL A 162 11.12 0.61 -6.66
CA VAL A 162 11.03 1.03 -5.25
C VAL A 162 11.57 -0.10 -4.38
N ARG A 163 12.69 0.14 -3.70
CA ARG A 163 13.36 -0.83 -2.82
C ARG A 163 12.86 -0.75 -1.38
N ASP A 164 12.50 0.44 -0.95
CA ASP A 164 11.91 0.73 0.35
C ASP A 164 10.64 1.57 0.13
N ALA A 165 9.48 0.95 0.29
CA ALA A 165 8.19 1.60 0.12
C ALA A 165 7.85 2.56 1.28
N PHE A 166 8.60 2.54 2.39
CA PHE A 166 8.46 3.47 3.50
C PHE A 166 9.39 4.68 3.38
N ASP A 167 10.38 4.65 2.48
CA ASP A 167 11.16 5.83 2.13
C ASP A 167 10.29 6.81 1.31
N PRO A 168 10.03 8.03 1.84
CA PRO A 168 9.14 8.99 1.18
C PRO A 168 9.54 9.33 -0.25
N ARG A 169 10.85 9.46 -0.52
CA ARG A 169 11.35 9.80 -1.85
C ARG A 169 11.07 8.68 -2.85
N GLN A 170 11.39 7.44 -2.48
CA GLN A 170 11.18 6.29 -3.37
C GLN A 170 9.69 6.03 -3.61
N ASN A 171 8.88 6.15 -2.55
CA ASN A 171 7.44 5.91 -2.65
C ASN A 171 6.74 6.95 -3.53
N ILE A 172 7.03 8.26 -3.33
CA ILE A 172 6.48 9.35 -4.16
C ILE A 172 6.95 9.20 -5.62
N GLU A 173 8.23 8.89 -5.83
CA GLU A 173 8.78 8.66 -7.18
C GLU A 173 8.04 7.54 -7.90
N GLY A 174 7.95 6.36 -7.27
CA GLY A 174 7.26 5.19 -7.84
C GLY A 174 5.77 5.44 -8.06
N GLY A 175 5.07 6.02 -7.08
CA GLY A 175 3.65 6.32 -7.20
C GLY A 175 3.35 7.36 -8.29
N THR A 176 4.21 8.39 -8.43
CA THR A 176 4.08 9.38 -9.50
C THR A 176 4.37 8.76 -10.86
N THR A 177 5.36 7.86 -10.96
CA THR A 177 5.61 7.06 -12.18
C THR A 177 4.38 6.27 -12.59
N LEU A 178 3.76 5.54 -11.65
CA LEU A 178 2.52 4.80 -11.91
C LEU A 178 1.41 5.73 -12.39
N LEU A 179 1.20 6.84 -11.70
CA LEU A 179 0.16 7.80 -12.07
C LEU A 179 0.38 8.36 -13.49
N ARG A 180 1.63 8.64 -13.88
CA ARG A 180 1.98 9.06 -15.26
C ARG A 180 1.62 7.98 -16.26
N GLN A 181 2.03 6.74 -16.02
CA GLN A 181 1.72 5.61 -16.91
C GLN A 181 0.21 5.44 -17.12
N LEU A 182 -0.58 5.62 -16.05
CA LEU A 182 -2.05 5.54 -16.12
C LEU A 182 -2.64 6.73 -16.88
N LEU A 183 -2.13 7.95 -16.66
CA LEU A 183 -2.54 9.12 -17.44
C LEU A 183 -2.25 8.93 -18.94
N ASP A 184 -1.08 8.36 -19.29
CA ASP A 184 -0.75 8.05 -20.68
C ASP A 184 -1.67 6.99 -21.27
N ARG A 185 -1.96 5.91 -20.51
CA ARG A 185 -2.87 4.85 -20.95
C ARG A 185 -4.27 5.39 -21.27
N TYR A 186 -4.76 6.33 -20.49
CA TYR A 186 -6.11 6.88 -20.63
C TYR A 186 -6.14 8.27 -21.28
N ASN A 187 -5.13 8.60 -22.12
CA ASN A 187 -5.07 9.83 -22.90
C ASN A 187 -5.28 11.13 -22.08
N GLY A 188 -4.78 11.15 -20.86
CA GLY A 188 -4.89 12.29 -19.96
C GLY A 188 -6.22 12.38 -19.20
N HIS A 189 -7.13 11.41 -19.35
CA HIS A 189 -8.38 11.35 -18.56
C HIS A 189 -8.06 11.03 -17.10
N VAL A 190 -8.02 12.07 -16.26
CA VAL A 190 -7.60 11.98 -14.85
C VAL A 190 -8.52 11.06 -14.06
N ASP A 191 -9.82 11.10 -14.29
CA ASP A 191 -10.83 10.26 -13.64
C ASP A 191 -10.61 8.76 -13.92
N LEU A 192 -10.27 8.40 -15.16
CA LEU A 192 -9.96 7.02 -15.54
C LEU A 192 -8.60 6.58 -14.98
N ALA A 193 -7.59 7.46 -14.98
CA ALA A 193 -6.30 7.17 -14.39
C ALA A 193 -6.40 6.93 -12.87
N LEU A 194 -7.21 7.73 -12.17
CA LEU A 194 -7.47 7.54 -10.73
C LEU A 194 -8.26 6.27 -10.45
N ALA A 195 -9.26 5.96 -11.28
CA ALA A 195 -10.00 4.71 -11.17
C ALA A 195 -9.07 3.49 -11.35
N ALA A 196 -8.16 3.56 -12.32
CA ALA A 196 -7.17 2.51 -12.58
C ALA A 196 -6.09 2.43 -11.49
N TYR A 197 -5.74 3.55 -10.87
CA TYR A 197 -4.84 3.58 -9.73
C TYR A 197 -5.40 2.78 -8.54
N ASN A 198 -6.70 2.97 -8.27
CA ASN A 198 -7.39 2.32 -7.16
C ASN A 198 -7.83 0.88 -7.49
N ALA A 199 -8.52 0.66 -8.62
CA ALA A 199 -9.14 -0.63 -8.97
C ALA A 199 -8.33 -1.48 -9.96
N GLY A 200 -7.22 -0.94 -10.45
CA GLY A 200 -6.43 -1.57 -11.51
C GLY A 200 -6.96 -1.26 -12.93
N PRO A 201 -6.06 -1.21 -13.94
CA PRO A 201 -6.43 -0.87 -15.31
C PRO A 201 -7.39 -1.89 -15.94
N ALA A 202 -7.26 -3.17 -15.63
CA ALA A 202 -8.15 -4.21 -16.14
C ALA A 202 -9.63 -3.97 -15.78
N ALA A 203 -9.90 -3.45 -14.57
CA ALA A 203 -11.25 -3.11 -14.15
C ALA A 203 -11.82 -1.95 -14.96
N VAL A 204 -11.02 -0.91 -15.23
CA VAL A 204 -11.43 0.24 -16.05
C VAL A 204 -11.69 -0.18 -17.48
N ASP A 205 -10.80 -0.98 -18.07
CA ASP A 205 -10.91 -1.44 -19.45
C ASP A 205 -12.15 -2.35 -19.65
N SER A 206 -12.41 -3.25 -18.69
CA SER A 206 -13.56 -4.17 -18.78
C SER A 206 -14.91 -3.46 -18.69
N HIS A 207 -14.96 -2.30 -18.00
CA HIS A 207 -16.18 -1.50 -17.86
C HIS A 207 -16.27 -0.35 -18.87
N GLY A 208 -15.23 -0.11 -19.65
CA GLY A 208 -15.15 1.02 -20.58
C GLY A 208 -15.22 2.37 -19.90
N GLY A 209 -14.82 2.46 -18.63
CA GLY A 209 -14.90 3.68 -17.81
C GLY A 209 -14.63 3.42 -16.32
N VAL A 210 -15.00 4.38 -15.47
CA VAL A 210 -14.91 4.20 -14.01
C VAL A 210 -15.83 3.05 -13.59
N PRO A 211 -15.27 1.95 -13.02
CA PRO A 211 -16.07 0.77 -12.69
C PRO A 211 -17.12 1.12 -11.60
N PRO A 212 -18.27 0.40 -11.57
CA PRO A 212 -19.35 0.68 -10.63
C PRO A 212 -19.06 0.16 -9.20
N TYR A 213 -17.81 0.18 -8.80
CA TYR A 213 -17.39 -0.16 -7.44
C TYR A 213 -17.53 1.06 -6.55
N ALA A 214 -18.31 0.94 -5.47
CA ALA A 214 -18.61 2.06 -4.57
C ALA A 214 -17.34 2.74 -4.03
N GLU A 215 -16.32 1.94 -3.70
CA GLU A 215 -15.03 2.44 -3.21
C GLU A 215 -14.28 3.22 -4.29
N THR A 216 -14.15 2.67 -5.50
CA THR A 216 -13.44 3.34 -6.60
C THR A 216 -14.12 4.64 -7.00
N GLN A 217 -15.47 4.64 -7.06
CA GLN A 217 -16.22 5.85 -7.33
C GLN A 217 -16.03 6.92 -6.24
N ALA A 218 -15.99 6.51 -4.97
CA ALA A 218 -15.71 7.42 -3.86
C ALA A 218 -14.28 7.95 -3.93
N TYR A 219 -13.32 7.07 -4.21
CA TYR A 219 -11.90 7.43 -4.40
C TYR A 219 -11.73 8.51 -5.46
N VAL A 220 -12.25 8.27 -6.66
CA VAL A 220 -12.17 9.23 -7.78
C VAL A 220 -12.80 10.56 -7.40
N ARG A 221 -14.02 10.55 -6.82
CA ARG A 221 -14.68 11.80 -6.38
C ARG A 221 -13.83 12.58 -5.37
N ASN A 222 -13.31 11.91 -4.35
CA ASN A 222 -12.56 12.55 -3.26
C ASN A 222 -11.26 13.17 -3.77
N VAL A 223 -10.47 12.41 -4.56
CA VAL A 223 -9.23 12.92 -5.12
C VAL A 223 -9.49 14.10 -6.06
N MET A 224 -10.47 13.97 -6.96
CA MET A 224 -10.82 15.05 -7.89
C MET A 224 -11.34 16.31 -7.18
N GLN A 225 -12.07 16.15 -6.09
CA GLN A 225 -12.53 17.28 -5.27
C GLN A 225 -11.33 18.01 -4.65
N THR A 226 -10.46 17.27 -3.93
CA THR A 226 -9.25 17.84 -3.30
C THR A 226 -8.33 18.51 -4.32
N TYR A 227 -8.14 17.89 -5.49
CA TYR A 227 -7.33 18.43 -6.57
C TYR A 227 -7.88 19.76 -7.08
N ARG A 228 -9.19 19.85 -7.36
CA ARG A 228 -9.85 21.09 -7.83
C ARG A 228 -9.80 22.19 -6.79
N GLU A 229 -10.08 21.88 -5.52
CA GLU A 229 -10.02 22.84 -4.41
C GLU A 229 -8.61 23.42 -4.26
N SER A 230 -7.58 22.56 -4.35
CA SER A 230 -6.18 22.99 -4.32
C SER A 230 -5.81 23.90 -5.50
N ALA A 231 -6.29 23.59 -6.71
CA ALA A 231 -6.03 24.40 -7.91
C ALA A 231 -6.70 25.76 -7.87
N LEU A 232 -7.82 25.93 -7.13
CA LEU A 232 -8.50 27.21 -6.96
C LEU A 232 -7.84 28.09 -5.89
N SER A 233 -7.00 27.51 -5.04
CA SER A 233 -6.36 28.18 -3.90
C SER A 233 -4.88 28.52 -4.15
N ALA A 234 -4.32 28.09 -5.30
CA ALA A 234 -2.92 28.29 -5.71
C ALA A 234 -2.76 29.53 -6.59
#